data_de233b129421bd6f382fab3bfd20a154
#
_entry.id   de233b129421bd6f382fab3bfd20a154
#
_cell.length_a   1.000
_cell.length_b   1.000
_cell.length_c   1.000
_cell.angle_alpha   90.00
_cell.angle_beta   90.00
_cell.angle_gamma   90.00
#
_symmetry.space_group_name_H-M   'P 1'
#
loop_
_entity.id
_entity.type
_entity.pdbx_description
1 polymer ?
#
loop_
_entity_poly.entity_id
_entity_poly.type
_entity_poly.pdbx_seq_one_letter_code
_entity_poly.pdbx_strand_id
1 'polypeptide(L)'
;MWEATTSNLFINASQVAHFGNEEYALAFARIECHYFVNGGFFDHENQLLANIDAVREIPAVIVQGRYDVVCPMQTAWELHKAWPEADFRVIDDAGHSSFEPGIISQLVAATDRFARR
;
A
#
# COMPACT_ATOMS: atom_id res chain seq x y z
N MET A 1 -7.87 16.37 1.91
CA MET A 1 -6.68 17.29 1.83
C MET A 1 -5.46 16.75 2.57
N TRP A 2 -5.58 16.30 3.82
CA TRP A 2 -4.44 15.77 4.58
C TRP A 2 -3.78 14.57 3.89
N GLU A 3 -4.52 13.54 3.51
CA GLU A 3 -4.00 12.37 2.81
C GLU A 3 -3.27 12.73 1.50
N ALA A 4 -3.84 13.61 0.69
CA ALA A 4 -3.22 14.03 -0.57
C ALA A 4 -1.84 14.68 -0.36
N THR A 5 -1.59 15.29 0.82
CA THR A 5 -0.31 15.93 1.16
C THR A 5 0.68 15.00 1.86
N THR A 6 0.21 13.90 2.45
CA THR A 6 1.04 12.95 3.21
C THR A 6 1.35 11.65 2.45
N SER A 7 0.61 11.36 1.38
CA SER A 7 0.77 10.11 0.61
C SER A 7 2.05 10.07 -0.24
N ASN A 8 2.62 11.20 -0.59
CA ASN A 8 3.86 11.25 -1.37
C ASN A 8 5.02 11.79 -0.51
N LEU A 9 6.23 11.33 -0.77
CA LEU A 9 7.42 11.89 -0.14
C LEU A 9 7.61 13.37 -0.50
N PHE A 10 7.36 13.72 -1.78
CA PHE A 10 7.33 15.10 -2.24
C PHE A 10 5.92 15.47 -2.66
N ILE A 11 5.45 16.66 -2.25
CA ILE A 11 4.10 17.13 -2.55
C ILE A 11 3.86 17.17 -4.06
N ASN A 12 2.85 16.44 -4.52
CA ASN A 12 2.40 16.45 -5.92
C ASN A 12 1.16 17.34 -6.05
N ALA A 13 1.33 18.55 -6.58
CA ALA A 13 0.27 19.54 -6.69
C ALA A 13 -0.92 19.07 -7.54
N SER A 14 -0.68 18.30 -8.60
CA SER A 14 -1.76 17.77 -9.45
C SER A 14 -2.58 16.71 -8.73
N GLN A 15 -1.94 15.88 -7.93
CA GLN A 15 -2.61 14.88 -7.10
C GLN A 15 -3.42 15.54 -5.99
N VAL A 16 -2.86 16.56 -5.33
CA VAL A 16 -3.60 17.36 -4.33
C VAL A 16 -4.84 17.98 -4.93
N ALA A 17 -4.76 18.55 -6.14
CA ALA A 17 -5.91 19.11 -6.85
C ALA A 17 -6.97 18.05 -7.20
N HIS A 18 -6.55 16.86 -7.62
CA HIS A 18 -7.46 15.74 -7.91
C HIS A 18 -8.23 15.28 -6.67
N PHE A 19 -7.55 15.10 -5.54
CA PHE A 19 -8.18 14.75 -4.26
C PHE A 19 -9.06 15.89 -3.70
N GLY A 20 -8.87 17.12 -4.16
CA GLY A 20 -9.71 18.27 -3.83
C GLY A 20 -11.03 18.31 -4.60
N ASN A 21 -11.24 17.49 -5.63
CA ASN A 21 -12.50 17.38 -6.34
C ASN A 21 -13.58 16.81 -5.40
N GLU A 22 -14.70 17.53 -5.25
CA GLU A 22 -15.73 17.19 -4.26
C GLU A 22 -16.38 15.82 -4.51
N GLU A 23 -16.66 15.48 -5.76
CA GLU A 23 -17.28 14.20 -6.13
C GLU A 23 -16.36 13.03 -5.83
N TYR A 24 -15.08 13.15 -6.23
CA TYR A 24 -14.05 12.15 -5.94
C TYR A 24 -13.83 12.00 -4.43
N ALA A 25 -13.63 13.11 -3.72
CA ALA A 25 -13.38 13.12 -2.28
C ALA A 25 -14.54 12.49 -1.49
N LEU A 26 -15.80 12.78 -1.88
CA LEU A 26 -16.97 12.20 -1.23
C LEU A 26 -17.05 10.69 -1.46
N ALA A 27 -16.85 10.21 -2.68
CA ALA A 27 -16.88 8.79 -3.01
C ALA A 27 -15.79 8.04 -2.25
N PHE A 28 -14.56 8.55 -2.26
CA PHE A 28 -13.40 7.99 -1.59
C PHE A 28 -13.61 7.91 -0.07
N ALA A 29 -13.96 9.02 0.57
CA ALA A 29 -14.18 9.09 2.01
C ALA A 29 -15.31 8.17 2.49
N ARG A 30 -16.38 8.01 1.71
CA ARG A 30 -17.48 7.09 2.06
C ARG A 30 -17.03 5.64 2.08
N ILE A 31 -16.20 5.23 1.11
CA ILE A 31 -15.66 3.86 1.06
C ILE A 31 -14.73 3.64 2.25
N GLU A 32 -13.78 4.52 2.49
CA GLU A 32 -12.86 4.42 3.63
C GLU A 32 -13.59 4.35 4.96
N CYS A 33 -14.50 5.31 5.22
CA CYS A 33 -15.29 5.31 6.45
C CYS A 33 -16.07 4.01 6.63
N HIS A 34 -16.62 3.45 5.55
CA HIS A 34 -17.34 2.18 5.61
C HIS A 34 -16.44 1.04 6.09
N TYR A 35 -15.21 0.94 5.56
CA TYR A 35 -14.25 -0.07 6.00
C TYR A 35 -13.76 0.18 7.42
N PHE A 36 -13.45 1.42 7.79
CA PHE A 36 -12.92 1.75 9.12
C PHE A 36 -13.93 1.48 10.24
N VAL A 37 -15.20 1.89 10.08
CA VAL A 37 -16.22 1.67 11.10
C VAL A 37 -16.59 0.21 11.27
N ASN A 38 -16.28 -0.63 10.29
CA ASN A 38 -16.49 -2.07 10.34
C ASN A 38 -15.18 -2.86 10.59
N GLY A 39 -14.11 -2.21 11.04
CA GLY A 39 -12.81 -2.87 11.33
C GLY A 39 -12.21 -3.60 10.14
N GLY A 40 -12.42 -3.10 8.90
CA GLY A 40 -11.99 -3.78 7.68
C GLY A 40 -12.69 -5.12 7.42
N PHE A 41 -13.75 -5.44 8.16
CA PHE A 41 -14.46 -6.73 8.14
C PHE A 41 -13.59 -7.92 8.59
N PHE A 42 -12.58 -7.65 9.41
CA PHE A 42 -11.77 -8.70 10.01
C PHE A 42 -12.40 -9.22 11.31
N ASP A 43 -12.31 -10.53 11.54
CA ASP A 43 -12.81 -11.17 12.76
C ASP A 43 -11.94 -10.85 13.99
N HIS A 44 -10.64 -10.57 13.76
CA HIS A 44 -9.69 -10.17 14.80
C HIS A 44 -8.49 -9.39 14.20
N GLU A 45 -7.80 -8.59 15.03
CA GLU A 45 -6.75 -7.66 14.60
C GLU A 45 -5.60 -8.29 13.79
N ASN A 46 -5.18 -9.49 14.12
CA ASN A 46 -4.04 -10.15 13.46
C ASN A 46 -4.45 -11.18 12.40
N GLN A 47 -5.69 -11.14 11.92
CA GLN A 47 -6.21 -12.17 11.01
C GLN A 47 -5.34 -12.39 9.77
N LEU A 48 -4.82 -11.33 9.15
CA LEU A 48 -3.99 -11.46 7.94
C LEU A 48 -2.67 -12.17 8.23
N LEU A 49 -1.94 -11.76 9.26
CA LEU A 49 -0.65 -12.38 9.63
C LEU A 49 -0.84 -13.80 10.15
N ALA A 50 -1.93 -14.06 10.89
CA ALA A 50 -2.22 -15.40 11.40
C ALA A 50 -2.56 -16.41 10.29
N ASN A 51 -3.01 -15.94 9.14
CA ASN A 51 -3.41 -16.77 8.00
C ASN A 51 -2.40 -16.75 6.83
N ILE A 52 -1.18 -16.27 7.05
CA ILE A 52 -0.16 -16.18 6.01
C ILE A 52 0.15 -17.54 5.35
N ASP A 53 0.06 -18.62 6.10
CA ASP A 53 0.30 -19.98 5.58
C ASP A 53 -0.66 -20.35 4.44
N ALA A 54 -1.85 -19.77 4.39
CA ALA A 54 -2.80 -20.01 3.28
C ALA A 54 -2.31 -19.46 1.93
N VAL A 55 -1.40 -18.49 1.93
CA VAL A 55 -0.86 -17.83 0.72
C VAL A 55 0.65 -18.00 0.57
N ARG A 56 1.32 -18.66 1.50
CA ARG A 56 2.79 -18.78 1.58
C ARG A 56 3.42 -19.27 0.27
N GLU A 57 2.79 -20.25 -0.36
CA GLU A 57 3.29 -20.85 -1.61
C GLU A 57 3.00 -19.98 -2.87
N ILE A 58 2.27 -18.89 -2.71
CA ILE A 58 1.96 -17.99 -3.84
C ILE A 58 3.14 -17.03 -4.02
N PRO A 59 3.78 -17.00 -5.20
CA PRO A 59 4.86 -16.06 -5.46
C PRO A 59 4.37 -14.61 -5.33
N ALA A 60 5.03 -13.84 -4.48
CA ALA A 60 4.63 -12.47 -4.19
C ALA A 60 5.81 -11.49 -4.21
N VAL A 61 5.49 -10.22 -4.43
CA VAL A 61 6.40 -9.08 -4.25
C VAL A 61 5.71 -8.06 -3.37
N ILE A 62 6.36 -7.67 -2.28
CA ILE A 62 5.92 -6.59 -1.40
C ILE A 62 6.76 -5.37 -1.75
N VAL A 63 6.12 -4.26 -2.15
CA VAL A 63 6.79 -3.00 -2.46
C VAL A 63 6.37 -1.97 -1.42
N GLN A 64 7.33 -1.37 -0.72
CA GLN A 64 7.09 -0.44 0.38
C GLN A 64 7.95 0.81 0.25
N GLY A 65 7.33 1.98 0.33
CA GLY A 65 8.06 3.23 0.46
C GLY A 65 8.69 3.38 1.85
N ARG A 66 9.96 3.77 1.89
CA ARG A 66 10.71 3.94 3.17
C ARG A 66 10.06 4.98 4.08
N TYR A 67 9.51 6.04 3.50
CA TYR A 67 8.95 7.18 4.20
C TYR A 67 7.42 7.19 4.21
N ASP A 68 6.80 6.02 4.07
CA ASP A 68 5.35 5.88 4.17
C ASP A 68 4.89 6.18 5.61
N VAL A 69 4.19 7.30 5.77
CA VAL A 69 3.63 7.75 7.05
C VAL A 69 2.15 7.39 7.21
N VAL A 70 1.52 6.92 6.13
CA VAL A 70 0.11 6.48 6.13
C VAL A 70 0.04 5.01 6.55
N CYS A 71 0.85 4.15 5.88
CA CYS A 71 1.05 2.75 6.25
C CYS A 71 2.52 2.53 6.60
N PRO A 72 2.90 2.70 7.88
CA PRO A 72 4.31 2.68 8.28
C PRO A 72 5.03 1.40 7.88
N MET A 73 6.30 1.54 7.52
CA MET A 73 7.18 0.45 7.10
C MET A 73 7.22 -0.72 8.09
N GLN A 74 6.93 -0.47 9.36
CA GLN A 74 6.85 -1.52 10.39
C GLN A 74 5.85 -2.61 10.01
N THR A 75 4.67 -2.23 9.52
CA THR A 75 3.61 -3.17 9.11
C THR A 75 4.07 -4.08 7.97
N ALA A 76 4.71 -3.50 6.94
CA ALA A 76 5.26 -4.26 5.82
C ALA A 76 6.42 -5.18 6.26
N TRP A 77 7.23 -4.74 7.22
CA TRP A 77 8.30 -5.53 7.80
C TRP A 77 7.76 -6.72 8.61
N GLU A 78 6.68 -6.54 9.37
CA GLU A 78 6.01 -7.63 10.08
C GLU A 78 5.43 -8.66 9.11
N LEU A 79 4.82 -8.20 8.00
CA LEU A 79 4.37 -9.07 6.93
C LEU A 79 5.54 -9.86 6.31
N HIS A 80 6.66 -9.19 5.98
CA HIS A 80 7.85 -9.86 5.44
C HIS A 80 8.43 -10.90 6.41
N LYS A 81 8.46 -10.61 7.72
CA LYS A 81 8.89 -11.60 8.71
C LYS A 81 7.98 -12.83 8.77
N ALA A 82 6.68 -12.64 8.60
CA ALA A 82 5.72 -13.74 8.57
C ALA A 82 5.72 -14.50 7.22
N TRP A 83 6.09 -13.80 6.13
CA TRP A 83 6.14 -14.33 4.77
C TRP A 83 7.50 -14.10 4.11
N PRO A 84 8.57 -14.77 4.58
CA PRO A 84 9.93 -14.56 4.09
C PRO A 84 10.15 -15.02 2.63
N GLU A 85 9.24 -15.83 2.08
CA GLU A 85 9.27 -16.24 0.67
C GLU A 85 8.87 -15.14 -0.30
N ALA A 86 8.15 -14.10 0.17
CA ALA A 86 7.83 -12.93 -0.63
C ALA A 86 9.07 -12.04 -0.84
N ASP A 87 9.26 -11.58 -2.07
CA ASP A 87 10.33 -10.64 -2.44
C ASP A 87 9.99 -9.25 -1.87
N PHE A 88 10.72 -8.80 -0.84
CA PHE A 88 10.48 -7.54 -0.16
C PHE A 88 11.38 -6.43 -0.70
N ARG A 89 10.77 -5.37 -1.24
CA ARG A 89 11.45 -4.24 -1.87
C ARG A 89 11.11 -2.93 -1.18
N VAL A 90 12.11 -2.34 -0.54
CA VAL A 90 12.00 -1.02 0.07
C VAL A 90 12.48 0.04 -0.91
N ILE A 91 11.68 1.07 -1.14
CA ILE A 91 11.98 2.17 -2.04
C ILE A 91 12.46 3.35 -1.21
N ASP A 92 13.75 3.67 -1.35
CA ASP A 92 14.45 4.61 -0.46
C ASP A 92 13.98 6.06 -0.55
N ASP A 93 13.37 6.44 -1.68
CA ASP A 93 12.92 7.80 -1.99
C ASP A 93 11.41 7.90 -2.24
N ALA A 94 10.61 7.08 -1.56
CA ALA A 94 9.17 7.06 -1.72
C ALA A 94 8.40 7.04 -0.38
N GLY A 95 7.19 7.57 -0.39
CA GLY A 95 6.18 7.50 0.65
C GLY A 95 5.13 6.42 0.38
N HIS A 96 3.86 6.78 0.56
CA HIS A 96 2.71 5.87 0.46
C HIS A 96 2.19 5.66 -0.96
N SER A 97 2.31 6.69 -1.82
CA SER A 97 1.63 6.68 -3.11
C SER A 97 2.19 5.63 -4.07
N SER A 98 1.32 4.75 -4.58
CA SER A 98 1.67 3.81 -5.65
C SER A 98 2.07 4.51 -6.96
N PHE A 99 1.85 5.82 -7.07
CA PHE A 99 2.21 6.63 -8.23
C PHE A 99 3.58 7.31 -8.11
N GLU A 100 4.34 7.07 -7.04
CA GLU A 100 5.72 7.54 -6.98
C GLU A 100 6.62 6.72 -7.91
N PRO A 101 7.57 7.36 -8.61
CA PRO A 101 8.33 6.72 -9.70
C PRO A 101 9.00 5.40 -9.30
N GLY A 102 9.62 5.37 -8.13
CA GLY A 102 10.28 4.15 -7.61
C GLY A 102 9.29 3.02 -7.33
N ILE A 103 8.14 3.34 -6.76
CA ILE A 103 7.06 2.38 -6.50
C ILE A 103 6.50 1.84 -7.82
N ILE A 104 6.11 2.72 -8.78
CA ILE A 104 5.62 2.31 -10.10
C ILE A 104 6.61 1.35 -10.77
N SER A 105 7.89 1.71 -10.80
CA SER A 105 8.93 0.91 -11.43
C SER A 105 8.98 -0.52 -10.89
N GLN A 106 8.89 -0.69 -9.57
CA GLN A 106 8.96 -2.00 -8.94
C GLN A 106 7.66 -2.80 -9.08
N LEU A 107 6.50 -2.13 -9.04
CA LEU A 107 5.21 -2.78 -9.28
C LEU A 107 5.10 -3.29 -10.72
N VAL A 108 5.45 -2.47 -11.72
CA VAL A 108 5.45 -2.87 -13.13
C VAL A 108 6.45 -4.01 -13.37
N ALA A 109 7.66 -3.92 -12.84
CA ALA A 109 8.65 -5.00 -12.97
C ALA A 109 8.18 -6.31 -12.33
N ALA A 110 7.44 -6.25 -11.22
CA ALA A 110 6.85 -7.43 -10.58
C ALA A 110 5.75 -8.06 -11.45
N THR A 111 4.82 -7.24 -11.96
CA THR A 111 3.74 -7.73 -12.83
C THR A 111 4.28 -8.31 -14.13
N ASP A 112 5.27 -7.69 -14.76
CA ASP A 112 5.95 -8.21 -15.96
C ASP A 112 6.63 -9.57 -15.70
N ARG A 113 7.25 -9.72 -14.52
CA ARG A 113 7.85 -11.00 -14.11
C ARG A 113 6.79 -12.12 -14.00
N PHE A 114 5.62 -11.80 -13.46
CA PHE A 114 4.54 -12.78 -13.32
C PHE A 114 3.82 -13.06 -14.63
N ALA A 115 3.72 -12.09 -15.54
CA ALA A 115 3.11 -12.29 -16.86
C ALA A 115 3.89 -13.25 -17.77
N ARG A 116 5.18 -13.49 -17.50
CA ARG A 116 6.08 -14.37 -18.29
C ARG A 116 6.16 -15.81 -17.76
N ARG A 117 5.40 -16.13 -16.71
CA ARG A 117 5.28 -17.47 -16.16
C ARG A 117 4.09 -18.20 -16.74
#